data_47a1763119add23ebbe2e761901aba2d
#
_entry.id   47a1763119add23ebbe2e761901aba2d
#
_cell.length_a   1.000
_cell.length_b   1.000
_cell.length_c   1.000
_cell.angle_alpha   90.00
_cell.angle_beta   90.00
_cell.angle_gamma   90.00
#
_symmetry.space_group_name_H-M   'P 1'
#
loop_
_entity.id
_entity.type
_entity.pdbx_description
1 polymer ?
#
loop_
_entity_poly.entity_id
_entity_poly.type
_entity_poly.pdbx_seq_one_letter_code
_entity_poly.pdbx_strand_id
1 'polypeptide(L)'
;SAVVLLGAGSGCLGSTINPFATGVALSALPKDIAADHGFVILIATFLWLTTLIVSILFVMNYARKVQKDKGSTFLSLREQKNAEKSYGRFEDNKEEVKLSTTQKITLILFGLTFLVMVIGFIPWGKFNITIFNKFTGWLTGAPLGDWWFYEAALWFLIMSIIIAIVNKLGEKGFVDAFVDGADDMIGVILVIAIAR
;
A
#
# COMPACT_ATOMS: atom_id res chain seq x y z
N SER A 1 10.35 -4.03 13.39
CA SER A 1 8.96 -3.80 13.84
C SER A 1 8.60 -2.31 13.94
N ALA A 2 9.44 -1.42 14.54
CA ALA A 2 9.13 0.01 14.64
C ALA A 2 8.95 0.69 13.26
N VAL A 3 9.76 0.33 12.28
CA VAL A 3 9.65 0.83 10.90
C VAL A 3 8.32 0.41 10.26
N VAL A 4 7.88 -0.82 10.50
CA VAL A 4 6.59 -1.33 10.00
C VAL A 4 5.43 -0.62 10.69
N LEU A 5 5.46 -0.46 12.01
CA LEU A 5 4.42 0.23 12.77
C LEU A 5 4.31 1.71 12.37
N LEU A 6 5.43 2.42 12.28
CA LEU A 6 5.45 3.83 11.86
C LEU A 6 5.08 3.98 10.39
N GLY A 7 5.54 3.06 9.53
CA GLY A 7 5.19 3.04 8.12
C GLY A 7 3.70 2.78 7.89
N ALA A 8 3.15 1.76 8.55
CA ALA A 8 1.72 1.45 8.46
C ALA A 8 0.86 2.55 9.08
N GLY A 9 1.25 3.10 10.24
CA GLY A 9 0.54 4.21 10.87
C GLY A 9 0.53 5.47 10.02
N SER A 10 1.69 5.85 9.46
CA SER A 10 1.77 6.98 8.52
C SER A 10 0.98 6.72 7.24
N GLY A 11 0.97 5.47 6.75
CA GLY A 11 0.19 5.07 5.59
C GLY A 11 -1.32 5.17 5.82
N CYS A 12 -1.80 4.77 7.00
CA CYS A 12 -3.21 4.93 7.37
C CYS A 12 -3.63 6.40 7.42
N LEU A 13 -2.79 7.27 8.00
CA LEU A 13 -3.05 8.72 8.02
C LEU A 13 -2.94 9.35 6.61
N GLY A 14 -2.10 8.78 5.75
CA GLY A 14 -1.92 9.20 4.36
C GLY A 14 -3.02 8.75 3.41
N SER A 15 -4.00 8.00 3.89
CA SER A 15 -5.11 7.47 3.09
C SER A 15 -6.14 8.56 2.76
N THR A 16 -5.65 9.71 2.28
CA THR A 16 -6.45 10.89 1.95
C THR A 16 -7.35 10.70 0.73
N ILE A 17 -6.90 9.86 -0.20
CA ILE A 17 -7.60 9.53 -1.44
C ILE A 17 -8.36 8.21 -1.29
N ASN A 18 -8.25 7.55 -0.14
CA ASN A 18 -8.93 6.30 0.09
C ASN A 18 -10.44 6.55 0.27
N PRO A 19 -11.27 6.13 -0.68
CA PRO A 19 -12.71 6.33 -0.61
C PRO A 19 -13.36 5.60 0.57
N PHE A 20 -12.69 4.59 1.13
CA PHE A 20 -13.22 3.74 2.19
C PHE A 20 -13.17 4.39 3.56
N ALA A 21 -12.02 4.92 3.97
CA ALA A 21 -11.90 5.50 5.29
C ALA A 21 -12.58 6.88 5.36
N THR A 22 -12.22 7.78 4.44
CA THR A 22 -12.78 9.13 4.39
C THR A 22 -14.18 9.19 3.79
N GLY A 23 -14.45 8.45 2.72
CA GLY A 23 -15.75 8.47 2.06
C GLY A 23 -16.86 7.88 2.94
N VAL A 24 -16.61 6.76 3.61
CA VAL A 24 -17.57 6.14 4.54
C VAL A 24 -17.77 7.02 5.78
N ALA A 25 -16.69 7.58 6.33
CA ALA A 25 -16.79 8.48 7.48
C ALA A 25 -17.61 9.74 7.15
N LEU A 26 -17.37 10.35 5.99
CA LEU A 26 -18.12 11.53 5.53
C LEU A 26 -19.58 11.21 5.22
N SER A 27 -19.88 10.02 4.67
CA SER A 27 -21.26 9.59 4.40
C SER A 27 -22.07 9.31 5.67
N ALA A 28 -21.41 9.02 6.79
CA ALA A 28 -22.04 8.81 8.09
C ALA A 28 -22.32 10.13 8.84
N LEU A 29 -21.78 11.27 8.40
CA LEU A 29 -22.05 12.57 9.00
C LEU A 29 -23.45 13.08 8.62
N PRO A 30 -24.16 13.77 9.54
CA PRO A 30 -25.39 14.46 9.22
C PRO A 30 -25.17 15.47 8.08
N LYS A 31 -26.15 15.64 7.20
CA LYS A 31 -26.05 16.48 6.00
C LYS A 31 -25.80 17.95 6.28
N ASP A 32 -26.17 18.42 7.45
CA ASP A 32 -25.94 19.77 7.97
C ASP A 32 -24.51 20.00 8.45
N ILE A 33 -23.76 18.92 8.72
CA ILE A 33 -22.34 18.96 9.12
C ILE A 33 -21.44 18.50 7.96
N ALA A 34 -21.99 18.32 6.76
CA ALA A 34 -21.23 17.85 5.60
C ALA A 34 -20.02 18.76 5.34
N ALA A 35 -18.86 18.31 5.83
CA ALA A 35 -17.60 18.99 5.57
C ALA A 35 -17.27 18.93 4.08
N ASP A 36 -16.74 20.02 3.54
CA ASP A 36 -16.24 20.04 2.17
C ASP A 36 -15.15 18.96 2.02
N HIS A 37 -15.35 18.03 1.10
CA HIS A 37 -14.40 16.96 0.80
C HIS A 37 -12.99 17.51 0.53
N GLY A 38 -12.87 18.66 -0.15
CA GLY A 38 -11.60 19.30 -0.43
C GLY A 38 -10.87 19.74 0.84
N PHE A 39 -11.60 20.29 1.80
CA PHE A 39 -11.03 20.73 3.08
C PHE A 39 -10.59 19.53 3.94
N VAL A 40 -11.35 18.44 3.94
CA VAL A 40 -10.97 17.21 4.65
C VAL A 40 -9.69 16.60 4.06
N ILE A 41 -9.57 16.57 2.74
CA ILE A 41 -8.36 16.08 2.04
C ILE A 41 -7.15 16.96 2.39
N LEU A 42 -7.31 18.28 2.44
CA LEU A 42 -6.23 19.21 2.82
C LEU A 42 -5.74 18.97 4.24
N ILE A 43 -6.66 18.87 5.22
CA ILE A 43 -6.30 18.57 6.61
C ILE A 43 -5.61 17.22 6.72
N ALA A 44 -6.16 16.18 6.10
CA ALA A 44 -5.59 14.84 6.13
C ALA A 44 -4.19 14.80 5.50
N THR A 45 -3.98 15.52 4.39
CA THR A 45 -2.66 15.64 3.75
C THR A 45 -1.66 16.36 4.66
N PHE A 46 -2.06 17.43 5.32
CA PHE A 46 -1.21 18.16 6.27
C PHE A 46 -0.82 17.27 7.45
N LEU A 47 -1.77 16.56 8.04
CA LEU A 47 -1.52 15.63 9.15
C LEU A 47 -0.59 14.49 8.72
N TRP A 48 -0.81 13.95 7.53
CA TRP A 48 0.05 12.91 6.98
C TRP A 48 1.49 13.39 6.79
N LEU A 49 1.70 14.54 6.14
CA LEU A 49 3.05 15.10 5.94
C LEU A 49 3.75 15.36 7.26
N THR A 50 3.05 15.91 8.24
CA THR A 50 3.60 16.19 9.57
C THR A 50 4.03 14.89 10.25
N THR A 51 3.16 13.88 10.26
CA THR A 51 3.43 12.58 10.87
C THR A 51 4.57 11.85 10.14
N LEU A 52 4.61 11.93 8.82
CA LEU A 52 5.67 11.34 8.00
C LEU A 52 7.03 11.94 8.33
N ILE A 53 7.12 13.27 8.39
CA ILE A 53 8.37 13.98 8.72
C ILE A 53 8.85 13.59 10.12
N VAL A 54 7.95 13.62 11.11
CA VAL A 54 8.27 13.23 12.50
C VAL A 54 8.75 11.77 12.57
N SER A 55 8.07 10.87 11.86
CA SER A 55 8.44 9.45 11.82
C SER A 55 9.81 9.23 11.17
N ILE A 56 10.11 9.90 10.07
CA ILE A 56 11.41 9.84 9.41
C ILE A 56 12.51 10.37 10.33
N LEU A 57 12.30 11.54 10.95
CA LEU A 57 13.29 12.13 11.86
C LEU A 57 13.53 11.22 13.08
N PHE A 58 12.47 10.63 13.64
CA PHE A 58 12.60 9.69 14.75
C PHE A 58 13.42 8.46 14.36
N VAL A 59 13.08 7.81 13.25
CA VAL A 59 13.79 6.62 12.76
C VAL A 59 15.24 6.95 12.43
N MET A 60 15.50 8.07 11.78
CA MET A 60 16.88 8.50 11.45
C MET A 60 17.70 8.78 12.70
N ASN A 61 17.13 9.49 13.68
CA ASN A 61 17.83 9.77 14.93
C ASN A 61 18.09 8.48 15.74
N TYR A 62 17.12 7.60 15.78
CA TYR A 62 17.27 6.29 16.41
C TYR A 62 18.34 5.46 15.71
N ALA A 63 18.32 5.37 14.39
CA ALA A 63 19.32 4.64 13.61
C ALA A 63 20.74 5.19 13.83
N ARG A 64 20.91 6.52 13.82
CA ARG A 64 22.20 7.17 14.12
C ARG A 64 22.68 6.87 15.54
N LYS A 65 21.77 6.83 16.51
CA LYS A 65 22.08 6.50 17.91
C LYS A 65 22.58 5.06 18.02
N VAL A 66 21.86 4.10 17.44
CA VAL A 66 22.24 2.68 17.45
C VAL A 66 23.51 2.41 16.64
N GLN A 67 23.75 3.17 15.58
CA GLN A 67 24.96 3.07 14.79
C GLN A 67 26.22 3.51 15.57
N LYS A 68 26.07 4.54 16.43
CA LYS A 68 27.16 5.02 17.30
C LYS A 68 27.40 4.11 18.50
N ASP A 69 26.34 3.59 19.08
CA ASP A 69 26.37 2.69 20.23
C ASP A 69 25.38 1.53 20.03
N LYS A 70 25.92 0.36 19.70
CA LYS A 70 25.12 -0.86 19.47
C LYS A 70 24.36 -1.32 20.73
N GLY A 71 24.75 -0.87 21.91
CA GLY A 71 24.06 -1.17 23.17
C GLY A 71 22.81 -0.32 23.43
N SER A 72 22.64 0.79 22.70
CA SER A 72 21.52 1.73 22.91
C SER A 72 20.24 1.37 22.14
N THR A 73 20.11 0.13 21.70
CA THR A 73 18.90 -0.38 21.06
C THR A 73 17.80 -0.66 22.10
N PHE A 74 16.53 -0.51 21.71
CA PHE A 74 15.37 -0.91 22.53
C PHE A 74 15.17 -2.43 22.60
N LEU A 75 15.86 -3.20 21.75
CA LEU A 75 15.77 -4.65 21.72
C LEU A 75 16.63 -5.25 22.84
N SER A 76 16.08 -6.17 23.62
CA SER A 76 16.84 -6.98 24.55
C SER A 76 17.84 -7.87 23.79
N LEU A 77 18.93 -8.28 24.43
CA LEU A 77 19.93 -9.18 23.83
C LEU A 77 19.31 -10.49 23.28
N ARG A 78 18.23 -10.95 23.89
CA ARG A 78 17.51 -12.15 23.46
C ARG A 78 16.71 -11.90 22.18
N GLU A 79 16.07 -10.74 22.08
CA GLU A 79 15.34 -10.33 20.87
C GLU A 79 16.28 -10.02 19.71
N GLN A 80 17.45 -9.45 19.97
CA GLN A 80 18.49 -9.26 18.94
C GLN A 80 18.92 -10.60 18.34
N LYS A 81 19.22 -11.60 19.20
CA LYS A 81 19.59 -12.95 18.73
C LYS A 81 18.45 -13.64 17.97
N ASN A 82 17.22 -13.42 18.37
CA ASN A 82 16.06 -13.97 17.66
C ASN A 82 15.86 -13.26 16.32
N ALA A 83 16.03 -11.95 16.26
CA ALA A 83 15.99 -11.19 15.01
C ALA A 83 17.11 -11.63 14.04
N GLU A 84 18.35 -11.83 14.53
CA GLU A 84 19.44 -12.37 13.74
C GLU A 84 19.13 -13.77 13.17
N LYS A 85 18.45 -14.61 13.96
CA LYS A 85 18.03 -15.95 13.49
C LYS A 85 16.91 -15.89 12.46
N SER A 86 15.93 -14.97 12.63
CA SER A 86 14.74 -14.89 11.76
C SER A 86 15.01 -14.16 10.45
N TYR A 87 15.86 -13.14 10.47
CA TYR A 87 16.15 -12.30 9.30
C TYR A 87 17.52 -12.58 8.67
N GLY A 88 18.25 -13.57 9.20
CA GLY A 88 19.62 -13.86 8.79
C GLY A 88 20.62 -12.82 9.31
N ARG A 89 21.88 -13.19 9.36
CA ARG A 89 22.96 -12.22 9.49
C ARG A 89 22.93 -11.39 8.22
N PHE A 90 22.68 -10.11 8.32
CA PHE A 90 23.10 -9.17 7.28
C PHE A 90 24.64 -9.15 7.30
N GLU A 91 25.26 -10.24 6.88
CA GLU A 91 26.64 -10.20 6.48
C GLU A 91 26.70 -9.20 5.35
N ASP A 92 27.69 -8.34 5.46
CA ASP A 92 28.09 -7.30 4.49
C ASP A 92 28.53 -7.95 3.16
N ASN A 93 27.77 -8.92 2.67
CA ASN A 93 27.87 -9.43 1.33
C ASN A 93 27.32 -8.34 0.42
N LYS A 94 28.24 -7.43 0.07
CA LYS A 94 28.12 -6.50 -1.06
C LYS A 94 28.02 -7.23 -2.40
N GLU A 95 27.44 -8.41 -2.46
CA GLU A 95 26.95 -8.94 -3.71
C GLU A 95 25.73 -8.08 -4.07
N GLU A 96 25.98 -7.13 -4.97
CA GLU A 96 24.90 -6.43 -5.66
C GLU A 96 23.95 -7.49 -6.20
N VAL A 97 22.81 -7.69 -5.54
CA VAL A 97 21.75 -8.60 -6.00
C VAL A 97 21.24 -8.02 -7.32
N LYS A 98 21.84 -8.47 -8.42
CA LYS A 98 21.42 -8.07 -9.77
C LYS A 98 20.07 -8.68 -10.04
N LEU A 99 19.04 -7.85 -10.02
CA LEU A 99 17.70 -8.26 -10.39
C LEU A 99 17.70 -8.83 -11.82
N SER A 100 17.14 -10.02 -11.97
CA SER A 100 16.85 -10.61 -13.28
C SER A 100 15.94 -9.70 -14.09
N THR A 101 16.03 -9.77 -15.41
CA THR A 101 15.14 -9.03 -16.32
C THR A 101 13.67 -9.28 -16.01
N THR A 102 13.29 -10.53 -15.73
CA THR A 102 11.92 -10.89 -15.34
C THR A 102 11.50 -10.21 -14.04
N GLN A 103 12.36 -10.17 -13.02
CA GLN A 103 12.09 -9.48 -11.76
C GLN A 103 11.90 -7.98 -11.95
N LYS A 104 12.70 -7.35 -12.81
CA LYS A 104 12.54 -5.92 -13.15
C LYS A 104 11.20 -5.66 -13.82
N ILE A 105 10.81 -6.50 -14.78
CA ILE A 105 9.50 -6.38 -15.46
C ILE A 105 8.37 -6.56 -14.45
N THR A 106 8.45 -7.53 -13.55
CA THR A 106 7.46 -7.77 -12.49
C THR A 106 7.32 -6.56 -11.59
N LEU A 107 8.42 -5.94 -11.16
CA LEU A 107 8.39 -4.72 -10.34
C LEU A 107 7.76 -3.53 -11.09
N ILE A 108 8.05 -3.38 -12.37
CA ILE A 108 7.45 -2.34 -13.21
C ILE A 108 5.94 -2.56 -13.35
N LEU A 109 5.50 -3.80 -13.65
CA LEU A 109 4.09 -4.15 -13.74
C LEU A 109 3.37 -3.94 -12.41
N PHE A 110 3.99 -4.31 -11.30
CA PHE A 110 3.46 -4.07 -9.96
C PHE A 110 3.28 -2.57 -9.69
N GLY A 111 4.30 -1.76 -9.94
CA GLY A 111 4.21 -0.30 -9.79
C GLY A 111 3.15 0.32 -10.70
N LEU A 112 3.04 -0.15 -11.94
CA LEU A 112 2.04 0.29 -12.90
C LEU A 112 0.61 -0.07 -12.44
N THR A 113 0.44 -1.22 -11.79
CA THR A 113 -0.85 -1.64 -11.22
C THR A 113 -1.37 -0.62 -10.22
N PHE A 114 -0.52 -0.21 -9.28
CA PHE A 114 -0.88 0.80 -8.29
C PHE A 114 -1.07 2.19 -8.90
N LEU A 115 -0.23 2.56 -9.85
CA LEU A 115 -0.35 3.86 -10.53
C LEU A 115 -1.69 3.99 -11.25
N VAL A 116 -2.09 2.97 -12.01
CA VAL A 116 -3.39 2.96 -12.70
C VAL A 116 -4.55 2.95 -11.72
N MET A 117 -4.45 2.21 -10.60
CA MET A 117 -5.45 2.23 -9.53
C MET A 117 -5.64 3.66 -8.99
N VAL A 118 -4.56 4.37 -8.66
CA VAL A 118 -4.62 5.75 -8.17
C VAL A 118 -5.30 6.67 -9.20
N ILE A 119 -4.90 6.54 -10.47
CA ILE A 119 -5.52 7.30 -11.58
C ILE A 119 -7.02 6.96 -11.69
N GLY A 120 -7.40 5.70 -11.48
CA GLY A 120 -8.80 5.25 -11.53
C GLY A 120 -9.69 5.87 -10.46
N PHE A 121 -9.14 6.16 -9.29
CA PHE A 121 -9.88 6.77 -8.17
C PHE A 121 -9.96 8.29 -8.22
N ILE A 122 -9.13 8.97 -9.03
CA ILE A 122 -9.18 10.43 -9.14
C ILE A 122 -10.39 10.84 -10.00
N PRO A 123 -11.34 11.63 -9.49
CA PRO A 123 -12.55 12.02 -10.23
C PRO A 123 -12.22 13.06 -11.30
N TRP A 124 -11.70 12.62 -12.44
CA TRP A 124 -11.25 13.48 -13.54
C TRP A 124 -12.36 14.39 -14.11
N GLY A 125 -13.60 13.93 -14.06
CA GLY A 125 -14.76 14.72 -14.49
C GLY A 125 -14.91 16.03 -13.72
N LYS A 126 -14.51 16.10 -12.46
CA LYS A 126 -14.51 17.33 -11.65
C LYS A 126 -13.47 18.36 -12.13
N PHE A 127 -12.43 17.89 -12.81
CA PHE A 127 -11.38 18.75 -13.39
C PHE A 127 -11.59 19.04 -14.87
N ASN A 128 -12.77 18.72 -15.42
CA ASN A 128 -13.09 18.84 -16.86
C ASN A 128 -12.14 18.06 -17.79
N ILE A 129 -11.49 17.00 -17.27
CA ILE A 129 -10.61 16.11 -18.04
C ILE A 129 -11.44 14.94 -18.53
N THR A 130 -11.81 14.95 -19.81
CA THR A 130 -12.69 13.94 -20.43
C THR A 130 -11.94 12.86 -21.22
N ILE A 131 -10.60 12.92 -21.25
CA ILE A 131 -9.75 11.98 -21.99
C ILE A 131 -10.00 10.53 -21.56
N PHE A 132 -10.25 10.32 -20.28
CA PHE A 132 -10.41 8.98 -19.69
C PHE A 132 -11.82 8.39 -19.84
N ASN A 133 -12.83 9.19 -20.22
CA ASN A 133 -14.23 8.76 -20.23
C ASN A 133 -14.57 7.69 -21.28
N LYS A 134 -13.70 7.44 -22.26
CA LYS A 134 -13.99 6.53 -23.38
C LYS A 134 -13.16 5.25 -23.40
N PHE A 135 -12.06 5.16 -22.64
CA PHE A 135 -11.03 4.16 -22.94
C PHE A 135 -11.05 2.91 -22.04
N THR A 136 -11.51 2.97 -20.82
CA THR A 136 -11.30 1.90 -19.83
C THR A 136 -12.56 1.17 -19.40
N GLY A 137 -13.74 1.72 -19.69
CA GLY A 137 -15.01 1.14 -19.28
C GLY A 137 -15.31 -0.25 -19.85
N TRP A 138 -14.72 -0.61 -20.99
CA TRP A 138 -14.87 -1.95 -21.57
C TRP A 138 -14.08 -3.04 -20.81
N LEU A 139 -13.01 -2.66 -20.10
CA LEU A 139 -12.16 -3.60 -19.40
C LEU A 139 -12.60 -3.81 -17.93
N THR A 140 -12.96 -2.72 -17.25
CA THR A 140 -13.26 -2.72 -15.82
C THR A 140 -14.70 -2.40 -15.49
N GLY A 141 -15.54 -2.07 -16.49
CA GLY A 141 -16.95 -1.73 -16.30
C GLY A 141 -17.21 -0.24 -16.08
N ALA A 142 -16.25 0.52 -15.57
CA ALA A 142 -16.32 1.96 -15.42
C ALA A 142 -15.07 2.66 -15.99
N PRO A 143 -15.20 3.91 -16.49
CA PRO A 143 -14.05 4.67 -16.96
C PRO A 143 -13.12 5.07 -15.81
N LEU A 144 -11.85 5.34 -16.14
CA LEU A 144 -10.90 5.88 -15.17
C LEU A 144 -11.42 7.22 -14.61
N GLY A 145 -11.52 7.29 -13.29
CA GLY A 145 -12.07 8.43 -12.58
C GLY A 145 -13.41 8.16 -11.90
N ASP A 146 -14.07 7.06 -12.29
CA ASP A 146 -15.31 6.59 -11.67
C ASP A 146 -15.13 5.19 -11.04
N TRP A 147 -13.88 4.78 -10.83
CA TRP A 147 -13.58 3.49 -10.25
C TRP A 147 -13.96 3.43 -8.77
N TRP A 148 -14.45 2.25 -8.40
CA TRP A 148 -14.73 1.86 -7.04
C TRP A 148 -14.06 0.52 -6.74
N PHE A 149 -14.51 -0.21 -5.73
CA PHE A 149 -13.92 -1.49 -5.31
C PHE A 149 -13.89 -2.55 -6.40
N TYR A 150 -14.98 -2.68 -7.15
CA TYR A 150 -15.12 -3.74 -8.14
C TYR A 150 -14.15 -3.56 -9.30
N GLU A 151 -14.02 -2.33 -9.78
CA GLU A 151 -13.11 -2.00 -10.88
C GLU A 151 -11.65 -2.18 -10.46
N ALA A 152 -11.31 -1.74 -9.25
CA ALA A 152 -9.97 -1.94 -8.68
C ALA A 152 -9.67 -3.43 -8.48
N ALA A 153 -10.60 -4.21 -7.90
CA ALA A 153 -10.42 -5.64 -7.71
C ALA A 153 -10.22 -6.38 -9.04
N LEU A 154 -11.05 -6.05 -10.04
CA LEU A 154 -10.91 -6.63 -11.39
C LEU A 154 -9.58 -6.24 -12.04
N TRP A 155 -9.15 -4.99 -11.89
CA TRP A 155 -7.86 -4.54 -12.38
C TRP A 155 -6.69 -5.30 -11.73
N PHE A 156 -6.69 -5.45 -10.41
CA PHE A 156 -5.67 -6.23 -9.69
C PHE A 156 -5.66 -7.70 -10.13
N LEU A 157 -6.85 -8.29 -10.35
CA LEU A 157 -6.95 -9.68 -10.84
C LEU A 157 -6.34 -9.81 -12.23
N ILE A 158 -6.65 -8.91 -13.16
CA ILE A 158 -6.09 -8.91 -14.52
C ILE A 158 -4.56 -8.79 -14.46
N MET A 159 -4.06 -7.84 -13.67
CA MET A 159 -2.62 -7.61 -13.55
C MET A 159 -1.90 -8.77 -12.86
N SER A 160 -2.53 -9.44 -11.89
CA SER A 160 -1.96 -10.64 -11.27
C SER A 160 -1.81 -11.79 -12.26
N ILE A 161 -2.79 -11.97 -13.14
CA ILE A 161 -2.71 -12.96 -14.23
C ILE A 161 -1.57 -12.62 -15.21
N ILE A 162 -1.44 -11.34 -15.60
CA ILE A 162 -0.36 -10.88 -16.48
C ILE A 162 1.00 -11.13 -15.84
N ILE A 163 1.16 -10.81 -14.56
CA ILE A 163 2.39 -11.05 -13.79
C ILE A 163 2.68 -12.56 -13.72
N ALA A 164 1.68 -13.40 -13.51
CA ALA A 164 1.83 -14.85 -13.48
C ALA A 164 2.32 -15.41 -14.83
N ILE A 165 1.77 -14.90 -15.94
CA ILE A 165 2.19 -15.28 -17.29
C ILE A 165 3.65 -14.85 -17.55
N VAL A 166 4.02 -13.63 -17.21
CA VAL A 166 5.39 -13.11 -17.36
C VAL A 166 6.40 -13.93 -16.57
N ASN A 167 6.02 -14.35 -15.35
CA ASN A 167 6.86 -15.20 -14.50
C ASN A 167 6.77 -16.70 -14.82
N LYS A 168 5.96 -17.09 -15.80
CA LYS A 168 5.75 -18.50 -16.18
C LYS A 168 5.35 -19.40 -15.01
N LEU A 169 4.52 -18.89 -14.09
CA LEU A 169 4.10 -19.61 -12.89
C LEU A 169 3.25 -20.86 -13.23
N GLY A 170 2.57 -20.85 -14.37
CA GLY A 170 1.58 -21.85 -14.72
C GLY A 170 0.31 -21.74 -13.87
N GLU A 171 -0.70 -22.57 -14.21
CA GLU A 171 -2.01 -22.55 -13.53
C GLU A 171 -1.89 -22.85 -12.03
N LYS A 172 -1.18 -23.94 -11.71
CA LYS A 172 -1.00 -24.35 -10.32
C LYS A 172 -0.28 -23.27 -9.49
N GLY A 173 0.84 -22.75 -10.01
CA GLY A 173 1.59 -21.71 -9.27
C GLY A 173 0.82 -20.42 -9.08
N PHE A 174 -0.05 -20.05 -10.04
CA PHE A 174 -0.94 -18.90 -9.90
C PHE A 174 -1.99 -19.14 -8.81
N VAL A 175 -2.64 -20.31 -8.82
CA VAL A 175 -3.67 -20.67 -7.83
C VAL A 175 -3.06 -20.75 -6.43
N ASP A 176 -1.91 -21.40 -6.28
CA ASP A 176 -1.22 -21.51 -4.99
C ASP A 176 -0.90 -20.11 -4.44
N ALA A 177 -0.29 -19.22 -5.24
CA ALA A 177 0.02 -17.86 -4.83
C ALA A 177 -1.23 -17.03 -4.50
N PHE A 178 -2.34 -17.25 -5.22
CA PHE A 178 -3.61 -16.57 -4.96
C PHE A 178 -4.23 -17.02 -3.63
N VAL A 179 -4.20 -18.33 -3.36
CA VAL A 179 -4.70 -18.90 -2.11
C VAL A 179 -3.87 -18.46 -0.92
N ASP A 180 -2.53 -18.46 -1.04
CA ASP A 180 -1.63 -17.98 0.01
C ASP A 180 -1.91 -16.51 0.34
N GLY A 181 -2.09 -15.66 -0.69
CA GLY A 181 -2.47 -14.26 -0.49
C GLY A 181 -3.84 -14.07 0.16
N ALA A 182 -4.80 -14.93 -0.16
CA ALA A 182 -6.13 -14.92 0.47
C ALA A 182 -6.05 -15.34 1.94
N ASP A 183 -5.24 -16.34 2.26
CA ASP A 183 -5.02 -16.81 3.65
C ASP A 183 -4.43 -15.69 4.52
N ASP A 184 -3.45 -14.97 4.03
CA ASP A 184 -2.88 -13.80 4.70
C ASP A 184 -3.92 -12.71 5.01
N MET A 185 -4.95 -12.57 4.16
CA MET A 185 -6.03 -11.59 4.32
C MET A 185 -7.10 -12.01 5.32
N ILE A 186 -7.27 -13.31 5.62
CA ILE A 186 -8.33 -13.82 6.52
C ILE A 186 -8.24 -13.15 7.89
N GLY A 187 -7.04 -13.00 8.45
CA GLY A 187 -6.83 -12.34 9.74
C GLY A 187 -7.34 -10.90 9.75
N VAL A 188 -7.08 -10.15 8.69
CA VAL A 188 -7.53 -8.75 8.56
C VAL A 188 -9.05 -8.68 8.41
N ILE A 189 -9.65 -9.58 7.62
CA ILE A 189 -11.10 -9.66 7.41
C ILE A 189 -11.82 -9.97 8.74
N LEU A 190 -11.29 -10.92 9.53
CA LEU A 190 -11.84 -11.27 10.83
C LEU A 190 -11.80 -10.10 11.81
N VAL A 191 -10.66 -9.38 11.87
CA VAL A 191 -10.54 -8.19 12.72
C VAL A 191 -11.56 -7.13 12.33
N ILE A 192 -11.73 -6.86 11.05
CA ILE A 192 -12.72 -5.89 10.54
C ILE A 192 -14.16 -6.36 10.87
N ALA A 193 -14.45 -7.65 10.71
CA ALA A 193 -15.78 -8.21 10.97
C ALA A 193 -16.16 -8.13 12.46
N ILE A 194 -15.17 -8.32 13.36
CA ILE A 194 -15.40 -8.24 14.83
C ILE A 194 -15.50 -6.79 15.29
N ALA A 195 -14.76 -5.87 14.65
CA ALA A 195 -14.74 -4.45 15.00
C ALA A 195 -15.99 -3.67 14.56
N ARG A 196 -16.86 -4.26 13.75
CA ARG A 196 -18.08 -3.66 13.21
C ARG A 196 -19.28 -3.94 14.13
#